data_90a196e220e7a13eb5a0d49884d20b43
#
_entry.id   90a196e220e7a13eb5a0d49884d20b43
#
_cell.length_a   1.000
_cell.length_b   1.000
_cell.length_c   1.000
_cell.angle_alpha   90.00
_cell.angle_beta   90.00
_cell.angle_gamma   90.00
#
_symmetry.space_group_name_H-M   'P 1'
#
loop_
_entity.id
_entity.type
_entity.pdbx_description
1 polymer ?
#
loop_
_entity_poly.entity_id
_entity_poly.type
_entity_poly.pdbx_seq_one_letter_code
_entity_poly.pdbx_strand_id
1 'polypeptide(L)'
;METKPPVPRAILVGIQVPSVDDVAHAASIEELGRLVKTLGYEVVGTMSQKRDEFDGATVLGKGRLEELAAITGGTGVVGSKAIPQKSKARERFEDADEKKSDAPQIEPDPESRPKLEFVIVDHEISPSQTRNLERATGARVLDRTGVIMEIFHRHAHSREAKLQVEIARLKYVSPRRRESSADGGRQQGSGAGESDLDLDRRKIRDRLAELKAQLKDIQRDNDQRRSARRDQLRVALVGYTNAGKSSLMRALTGSEVLVADKLFATLDTTVRALKPETKPRVLVSDTVGFIKKLPHDLVASFRSTLAEALEASLLLFVVDASEPTHEAQLEVSRNVLREIGAEVVPSRLLLNKIDRVS
;
A
#
# COMPACT_ATOMS: atom_id res chain seq x y z
N MET A 1 -18.10 3.51 30.54
CA MET A 1 -17.00 4.19 29.80
C MET A 1 -16.46 3.18 28.78
N GLU A 2 -16.81 3.33 27.52
CA GLU A 2 -16.19 2.51 26.47
C GLU A 2 -14.74 2.98 26.30
N THR A 3 -13.79 2.19 26.78
CA THR A 3 -12.37 2.42 26.54
C THR A 3 -12.11 2.24 25.06
N LYS A 4 -11.78 3.35 24.38
CA LYS A 4 -11.34 3.32 22.99
C LYS A 4 -10.21 2.30 22.85
N PRO A 5 -10.28 1.35 21.91
CA PRO A 5 -9.22 0.36 21.73
C PRO A 5 -7.86 1.07 21.54
N PRO A 6 -6.78 0.54 22.10
CA PRO A 6 -5.47 1.16 21.96
C PRO A 6 -5.10 1.32 20.47
N VAL A 7 -4.47 2.44 20.14
CA VAL A 7 -4.02 2.71 18.78
C VAL A 7 -2.90 1.71 18.43
N PRO A 8 -3.02 0.95 17.32
CA PRO A 8 -1.98 0.00 16.93
C PRO A 8 -0.66 0.73 16.64
N ARG A 9 0.47 0.15 17.06
CA ARG A 9 1.79 0.74 16.92
C ARG A 9 2.61 0.06 15.83
N ALA A 10 3.29 0.86 15.04
CA ALA A 10 4.04 0.38 13.88
C ALA A 10 5.46 0.96 13.84
N ILE A 11 6.43 0.15 13.38
CA ILE A 11 7.77 0.58 13.00
C ILE A 11 7.91 0.53 11.49
N LEU A 12 8.54 1.56 10.90
CA LEU A 12 8.81 1.63 9.46
C LEU A 12 10.18 1.04 9.18
N VAL A 13 10.26 0.25 8.11
CA VAL A 13 11.49 -0.38 7.64
C VAL A 13 11.74 0.03 6.18
N GLY A 14 12.85 0.71 5.94
CA GLY A 14 13.30 1.12 4.62
C GLY A 14 14.58 0.42 4.19
N ILE A 15 14.61 -0.06 2.94
CA ILE A 15 15.84 -0.56 2.32
C ILE A 15 16.22 0.40 1.23
N GLN A 16 17.39 1.00 1.35
CA GLN A 16 17.94 1.88 0.34
C GLN A 16 18.87 1.12 -0.59
N VAL A 17 18.51 1.08 -1.87
CA VAL A 17 19.35 0.50 -2.93
C VAL A 17 20.21 1.59 -3.58
N PRO A 18 21.36 1.25 -4.24
CA PRO A 18 22.28 2.23 -4.81
C PRO A 18 21.67 3.19 -5.83
N SER A 19 20.59 2.78 -6.49
CA SER A 19 19.86 3.61 -7.46
C SER A 19 18.99 4.70 -6.83
N VAL A 20 18.85 4.73 -5.50
CA VAL A 20 18.01 5.66 -4.75
C VAL A 20 18.89 6.51 -3.84
N ASP A 21 18.90 7.82 -4.05
CA ASP A 21 19.64 8.77 -3.22
C ASP A 21 19.01 8.91 -1.81
N ASP A 22 19.75 9.54 -0.90
CA ASP A 22 19.35 9.69 0.50
C ASP A 22 18.06 10.56 0.63
N VAL A 23 17.89 11.55 -0.25
CA VAL A 23 16.73 12.46 -0.24
C VAL A 23 15.47 11.71 -0.69
N ALA A 24 15.55 10.97 -1.80
CA ALA A 24 14.46 10.17 -2.32
C ALA A 24 14.08 9.04 -1.37
N HIS A 25 15.06 8.44 -0.67
CA HIS A 25 14.79 7.42 0.34
C HIS A 25 14.05 8.01 1.55
N ALA A 26 14.54 9.14 2.08
CA ALA A 26 13.90 9.82 3.21
C ALA A 26 12.45 10.23 2.88
N ALA A 27 12.22 10.81 1.70
CA ALA A 27 10.90 11.17 1.22
C ALA A 27 9.96 9.96 1.10
N SER A 28 10.48 8.78 0.63
CA SER A 28 9.70 7.54 0.53
C SER A 28 9.24 7.04 1.90
N ILE A 29 10.13 7.08 2.90
CA ILE A 29 9.83 6.67 4.27
C ILE A 29 8.84 7.64 4.93
N GLU A 30 9.00 8.94 4.73
CA GLU A 30 8.05 9.93 5.23
C GLU A 30 6.65 9.73 4.64
N GLU A 31 6.57 9.49 3.32
CA GLU A 31 5.31 9.18 2.65
C GLU A 31 4.68 7.88 3.21
N LEU A 32 5.49 6.82 3.44
CA LEU A 32 5.01 5.61 4.10
C LEU A 32 4.45 5.91 5.50
N GLY A 33 5.12 6.77 6.26
CA GLY A 33 4.63 7.24 7.55
C GLY A 33 3.27 7.94 7.47
N ARG A 34 3.06 8.78 6.44
CA ARG A 34 1.75 9.42 6.17
C ARG A 34 0.67 8.39 5.82
N LEU A 35 1.01 7.33 5.05
CA LEU A 35 0.10 6.21 4.74
C LEU A 35 -0.31 5.46 6.02
N VAL A 36 0.64 5.13 6.86
CA VAL A 36 0.43 4.40 8.11
C VAL A 36 -0.44 5.22 9.09
N LYS A 37 -0.20 6.53 9.17
CA LYS A 37 -1.05 7.46 9.94
C LYS A 37 -2.48 7.54 9.38
N THR A 38 -2.65 7.44 8.06
CA THR A 38 -3.99 7.38 7.42
C THR A 38 -4.76 6.13 7.86
N LEU A 39 -4.09 5.01 8.12
CA LEU A 39 -4.69 3.83 8.74
C LEU A 39 -5.05 4.03 10.22
N GLY A 40 -4.63 5.13 10.83
CA GLY A 40 -4.83 5.38 12.25
C GLY A 40 -3.83 4.63 13.13
N TYR A 41 -2.66 4.24 12.60
CA TYR A 41 -1.59 3.61 13.37
C TYR A 41 -0.58 4.66 13.83
N GLU A 42 0.00 4.43 15.00
CA GLU A 42 1.08 5.25 15.54
C GLU A 42 2.42 4.75 15.02
N VAL A 43 3.18 5.64 14.37
CA VAL A 43 4.57 5.34 13.95
C VAL A 43 5.49 5.63 15.11
N VAL A 44 6.11 4.60 15.68
CA VAL A 44 6.97 4.71 16.88
C VAL A 44 8.45 4.82 16.56
N GLY A 45 8.83 4.53 15.31
CA GLY A 45 10.22 4.63 14.88
C GLY A 45 10.40 4.25 13.41
N THR A 46 11.61 4.45 12.94
CA THR A 46 12.02 4.13 11.58
C THR A 46 13.39 3.46 11.61
N MET A 47 13.53 2.39 10.85
CA MET A 47 14.79 1.68 10.64
C MET A 47 15.12 1.66 9.15
N SER A 48 16.30 2.08 8.77
CA SER A 48 16.78 2.05 7.39
C SER A 48 18.06 1.27 7.25
N GLN A 49 18.24 0.58 6.12
CA GLN A 49 19.46 -0.14 5.79
C GLN A 49 19.83 0.09 4.32
N LYS A 50 21.10 0.43 4.06
CA LYS A 50 21.66 0.46 2.69
C LYS A 50 22.07 -0.96 2.30
N ARG A 51 21.62 -1.42 1.13
CA ARG A 51 21.97 -2.74 0.58
C ARG A 51 22.04 -2.68 -0.94
N ASP A 52 22.99 -3.45 -1.50
CA ASP A 52 23.11 -3.59 -2.95
C ASP A 52 22.01 -4.50 -3.51
N GLU A 53 21.64 -5.53 -2.75
CA GLU A 53 20.58 -6.49 -3.10
C GLU A 53 19.69 -6.80 -1.90
N PHE A 54 18.48 -7.27 -2.18
CA PHE A 54 17.58 -7.77 -1.14
C PHE A 54 18.00 -9.18 -0.72
N ASP A 55 18.01 -9.44 0.58
CA ASP A 55 18.24 -10.79 1.11
C ASP A 55 17.13 -11.72 0.61
N GLY A 56 17.51 -12.92 0.15
CA GLY A 56 16.54 -13.91 -0.34
C GLY A 56 15.58 -14.42 0.75
N ALA A 57 15.99 -14.47 2.00
CA ALA A 57 15.19 -14.95 3.13
C ALA A 57 14.43 -13.82 3.84
N THR A 58 15.06 -12.66 3.98
CA THR A 58 14.51 -11.43 4.57
C THR A 58 15.00 -10.23 3.78
N VAL A 59 14.36 -9.10 3.90
CA VAL A 59 14.80 -7.84 3.27
C VAL A 59 15.91 -7.15 4.08
N LEU A 60 16.08 -7.55 5.33
CA LEU A 60 17.10 -7.03 6.25
C LEU A 60 18.26 -7.99 6.38
N GLY A 61 19.47 -7.46 6.57
CA GLY A 61 20.61 -8.24 7.00
C GLY A 61 20.46 -8.72 8.46
N LYS A 62 21.19 -9.78 8.82
CA LYS A 62 21.07 -10.47 10.12
C LYS A 62 21.12 -9.51 11.32
N GLY A 63 22.12 -8.65 11.43
CA GLY A 63 22.24 -7.72 12.57
C GLY A 63 21.09 -6.72 12.69
N ARG A 64 20.58 -6.20 11.55
CA ARG A 64 19.41 -5.32 11.56
C ARG A 64 18.12 -6.06 11.88
N LEU A 65 18.02 -7.34 11.49
CA LEU A 65 16.88 -8.19 11.85
C LEU A 65 16.86 -8.47 13.35
N GLU A 66 18.00 -8.74 13.97
CA GLU A 66 18.15 -8.92 15.41
C GLU A 66 17.80 -7.64 16.18
N GLU A 67 18.25 -6.48 15.71
CA GLU A 67 17.89 -5.17 16.27
C GLU A 67 16.37 -4.92 16.18
N LEU A 68 15.76 -5.20 15.01
CA LEU A 68 14.31 -5.08 14.85
C LEU A 68 13.55 -6.03 15.77
N ALA A 69 14.00 -7.26 15.92
CA ALA A 69 13.41 -8.25 16.80
C ALA A 69 13.51 -7.84 18.27
N ALA A 70 14.62 -7.25 18.69
CA ALA A 70 14.77 -6.71 20.06
C ALA A 70 13.76 -5.59 20.36
N ILE A 71 13.42 -4.76 19.34
CA ILE A 71 12.42 -3.70 19.47
C ILE A 71 10.99 -4.27 19.53
N THR A 72 10.71 -5.32 18.75
CA THR A 72 9.37 -5.92 18.62
C THR A 72 9.08 -7.00 19.65
N GLY A 73 10.11 -7.53 20.32
CA GLY A 73 10.01 -8.66 21.26
C GLY A 73 10.04 -10.03 20.57
N GLY A 74 10.57 -10.09 19.34
CA GLY A 74 10.76 -11.32 18.58
C GLY A 74 12.09 -12.03 18.89
N THR A 75 12.32 -13.17 18.21
CA THR A 75 13.52 -13.99 18.39
C THR A 75 14.72 -13.55 17.54
N GLY A 76 14.50 -12.75 16.50
CA GLY A 76 15.54 -12.37 15.51
C GLY A 76 16.02 -13.50 14.59
N VAL A 77 15.46 -14.71 14.75
CA VAL A 77 15.91 -15.90 14.02
C VAL A 77 14.90 -16.29 12.95
N VAL A 78 15.35 -16.37 11.72
CA VAL A 78 14.62 -17.02 10.62
C VAL A 78 14.91 -18.51 10.73
N GLY A 79 13.92 -19.31 11.14
CA GLY A 79 14.09 -20.75 11.25
C GLY A 79 14.47 -21.36 9.89
N SER A 80 15.67 -21.90 9.78
CA SER A 80 16.07 -22.72 8.65
C SER A 80 15.32 -24.06 8.71
N LYS A 81 14.69 -24.50 7.61
CA LYS A 81 14.06 -25.81 7.50
C LYS A 81 15.02 -27.00 7.52
N ALA A 82 16.31 -26.75 7.36
CA ALA A 82 17.35 -27.73 7.59
C ALA A 82 17.93 -27.48 8.98
N ILE A 83 17.61 -28.34 9.93
CA ILE A 83 18.47 -28.53 11.09
C ILE A 83 19.81 -29.00 10.50
N PRO A 84 20.88 -28.19 10.44
CA PRO A 84 22.18 -28.73 10.10
C PRO A 84 22.47 -29.72 11.22
N GLN A 85 22.63 -31.00 10.90
CA GLN A 85 23.26 -31.92 11.85
C GLN A 85 24.59 -31.27 12.22
N LYS A 86 24.67 -30.74 13.44
CA LYS A 86 25.91 -30.18 13.97
C LYS A 86 26.96 -31.24 13.82
N SER A 87 27.98 -31.00 13.01
CA SER A 87 29.10 -31.93 12.94
C SER A 87 29.80 -31.88 14.30
N LYS A 88 30.14 -33.05 14.85
CA LYS A 88 30.86 -33.19 16.14
C LYS A 88 32.15 -32.37 16.25
N ALA A 89 32.65 -31.84 15.14
CA ALA A 89 33.79 -30.94 15.09
C ALA A 89 33.45 -29.49 15.47
N ARG A 90 32.20 -29.05 15.28
CA ARG A 90 31.75 -27.68 15.59
C ARG A 90 31.35 -27.50 17.07
N GLU A 91 30.86 -28.57 17.69
CA GLU A 91 30.55 -28.56 19.13
C GLU A 91 31.81 -28.35 20.01
N ARG A 92 32.98 -28.80 19.56
CA ARG A 92 34.24 -28.63 20.31
C ARG A 92 34.82 -27.21 20.25
N PHE A 93 34.37 -26.36 19.33
CA PHE A 93 34.85 -24.98 19.18
C PHE A 93 33.91 -23.99 19.88
N GLU A 94 32.60 -24.30 20.01
CA GLU A 94 31.62 -23.41 20.66
C GLU A 94 31.75 -23.43 22.19
N ASP A 95 32.20 -24.54 22.81
CA ASP A 95 32.43 -24.65 24.25
C ASP A 95 33.65 -23.85 24.78
N ALA A 96 34.47 -23.33 23.87
CA ALA A 96 35.66 -22.55 24.23
C ALA A 96 35.44 -21.04 24.31
N ASP A 97 34.39 -20.52 23.66
CA ASP A 97 34.11 -19.04 23.59
C ASP A 97 33.05 -18.55 24.59
N GLU A 98 32.36 -19.44 25.30
CA GLU A 98 31.30 -19.04 26.27
C GLU A 98 31.80 -18.52 27.63
N LYS A 99 33.11 -18.37 27.80
CA LYS A 99 33.70 -17.88 29.09
C LYS A 99 34.25 -16.47 29.07
N LYS A 100 33.66 -15.52 28.38
CA LYS A 100 33.95 -14.08 28.59
C LYS A 100 32.83 -13.18 28.06
N SER A 101 31.79 -12.93 28.87
CA SER A 101 31.18 -11.58 28.94
C SER A 101 30.27 -11.49 30.17
N ASP A 102 30.87 -11.15 31.31
CA ASP A 102 30.15 -10.58 32.46
C ASP A 102 29.86 -9.11 32.12
N ALA A 103 28.74 -8.86 31.48
CA ALA A 103 28.12 -7.55 31.46
C ALA A 103 26.74 -7.69 32.14
N PRO A 104 26.33 -6.80 33.02
CA PRO A 104 25.05 -6.90 33.72
C PRO A 104 23.92 -6.78 32.68
N GLN A 105 23.22 -7.87 32.43
CA GLN A 105 21.98 -7.88 31.69
C GLN A 105 20.94 -7.20 32.58
N ILE A 106 20.68 -5.92 32.29
CA ILE A 106 19.46 -5.26 32.73
C ILE A 106 18.33 -5.88 31.90
N GLU A 107 17.67 -6.88 32.43
CA GLU A 107 16.43 -7.40 31.89
C GLU A 107 15.37 -6.30 31.99
N PRO A 108 14.90 -5.71 30.87
CA PRO A 108 13.79 -4.77 30.96
C PRO A 108 12.52 -5.60 31.14
N ASP A 109 11.75 -5.24 32.18
CA ASP A 109 10.45 -5.79 32.52
C ASP A 109 9.55 -5.89 31.25
N PRO A 110 9.15 -7.09 30.80
CA PRO A 110 8.43 -7.28 29.54
C PRO A 110 7.00 -6.72 29.54
N GLU A 111 6.43 -6.44 30.71
CA GLU A 111 5.02 -6.02 30.82
C GLU A 111 4.79 -4.50 30.69
N SER A 112 5.84 -3.67 30.71
CA SER A 112 5.68 -2.21 30.73
C SER A 112 5.81 -1.52 29.35
N ARG A 113 6.25 -2.21 28.29
CA ARG A 113 6.33 -1.62 26.94
C ARG A 113 5.06 -1.93 26.16
N PRO A 114 4.33 -0.90 25.68
CA PRO A 114 3.20 -1.15 24.79
C PRO A 114 3.68 -1.91 23.56
N LYS A 115 3.12 -3.11 23.35
CA LYS A 115 3.51 -4.08 22.34
C LYS A 115 3.49 -3.45 20.93
N LEU A 116 4.58 -3.58 20.22
CA LEU A 116 4.66 -3.16 18.81
C LEU A 116 3.96 -4.23 17.96
N GLU A 117 2.89 -3.83 17.26
CA GLU A 117 2.01 -4.76 16.57
C GLU A 117 2.38 -4.96 15.11
N PHE A 118 2.95 -3.93 14.47
CA PHE A 118 3.20 -3.93 13.04
C PHE A 118 4.63 -3.54 12.69
N VAL A 119 5.19 -4.26 11.72
CA VAL A 119 6.40 -3.90 10.96
C VAL A 119 5.98 -3.55 9.54
N ILE A 120 6.27 -2.33 9.10
CA ILE A 120 5.84 -1.84 7.80
C ILE A 120 7.08 -1.63 6.91
N VAL A 121 7.13 -2.36 5.79
CA VAL A 121 8.27 -2.34 4.87
C VAL A 121 7.97 -1.46 3.65
N ASP A 122 8.89 -0.53 3.30
CA ASP A 122 8.73 0.40 2.16
C ASP A 122 8.93 -0.23 0.77
N HIS A 123 9.03 -1.53 0.68
CA HIS A 123 9.18 -2.28 -0.56
C HIS A 123 8.13 -3.35 -0.64
N GLU A 124 7.81 -3.77 -1.87
CA GLU A 124 7.04 -4.98 -2.08
C GLU A 124 7.92 -6.18 -1.70
N ILE A 125 7.41 -7.05 -0.84
CA ILE A 125 8.11 -8.22 -0.34
C ILE A 125 7.35 -9.49 -0.70
N SER A 126 8.12 -10.58 -0.92
CA SER A 126 7.54 -11.87 -1.23
C SER A 126 6.78 -12.45 -0.02
N PRO A 127 5.85 -13.37 -0.27
CA PRO A 127 5.14 -14.05 0.83
C PRO A 127 6.06 -14.81 1.79
N SER A 128 7.16 -15.37 1.28
CA SER A 128 8.19 -16.02 2.09
C SER A 128 8.93 -15.03 2.98
N GLN A 129 9.33 -13.87 2.45
CA GLN A 129 9.97 -12.80 3.21
C GLN A 129 9.03 -12.25 4.30
N THR A 130 7.74 -12.04 3.98
CA THR A 130 6.74 -11.63 4.96
C THR A 130 6.71 -12.56 6.16
N ARG A 131 6.57 -13.89 5.91
CA ARG A 131 6.53 -14.89 6.98
C ARG A 131 7.82 -14.98 7.78
N ASN A 132 8.95 -14.89 7.11
CA ASN A 132 10.25 -14.93 7.79
C ASN A 132 10.42 -13.72 8.73
N LEU A 133 10.01 -12.53 8.27
CA LEU A 133 9.99 -11.33 9.12
C LEU A 133 8.99 -11.47 10.28
N GLU A 134 7.78 -11.97 10.04
CA GLU A 134 6.79 -12.20 11.11
C GLU A 134 7.29 -13.19 12.16
N ARG A 135 7.94 -14.28 11.73
CA ARG A 135 8.55 -15.25 12.66
C ARG A 135 9.70 -14.65 13.47
N ALA A 136 10.55 -13.87 12.81
CA ALA A 136 11.70 -13.26 13.47
C ALA A 136 11.31 -12.14 14.44
N THR A 137 10.29 -11.35 14.09
CA THR A 137 9.87 -10.16 14.86
C THR A 137 8.73 -10.42 15.83
N GLY A 138 7.94 -11.48 15.62
CA GLY A 138 6.70 -11.72 16.40
C GLY A 138 5.60 -10.69 16.15
N ALA A 139 5.80 -9.75 15.23
CA ALA A 139 4.85 -8.71 14.85
C ALA A 139 4.25 -9.01 13.46
N ARG A 140 3.09 -8.44 13.16
CA ARG A 140 2.48 -8.54 11.83
C ARG A 140 3.27 -7.69 10.83
N VAL A 141 3.53 -8.23 9.66
CA VAL A 141 4.30 -7.54 8.63
C VAL A 141 3.37 -7.12 7.48
N LEU A 142 3.43 -5.85 7.13
CA LEU A 142 2.81 -5.31 5.93
C LEU A 142 3.87 -4.66 5.06
N ASP A 143 3.78 -4.85 3.76
CA ASP A 143 4.53 -4.06 2.81
C ASP A 143 3.73 -2.81 2.38
N ARG A 144 4.36 -1.92 1.63
CA ARG A 144 3.71 -0.70 1.12
C ARG A 144 2.42 -1.00 0.37
N THR A 145 2.41 -2.05 -0.45
CA THR A 145 1.22 -2.53 -1.17
C THR A 145 0.10 -2.94 -0.21
N GLY A 146 0.42 -3.69 0.83
CA GLY A 146 -0.53 -4.09 1.88
C GLY A 146 -1.14 -2.90 2.62
N VAL A 147 -0.33 -1.88 2.93
CA VAL A 147 -0.81 -0.63 3.57
C VAL A 147 -1.79 0.11 2.65
N ILE A 148 -1.44 0.29 1.38
CA ILE A 148 -2.31 0.96 0.39
C ILE A 148 -3.63 0.19 0.23
N MET A 149 -3.58 -1.14 0.15
CA MET A 149 -4.75 -2.00 0.05
C MET A 149 -5.69 -1.86 1.24
N GLU A 150 -5.12 -1.80 2.45
CA GLU A 150 -5.90 -1.62 3.67
C GLU A 150 -6.56 -0.24 3.74
N ILE A 151 -5.86 0.83 3.28
CA ILE A 151 -6.45 2.17 3.16
C ILE A 151 -7.62 2.14 2.19
N PHE A 152 -7.45 1.53 1.02
CA PHE A 152 -8.50 1.44 0.03
C PHE A 152 -9.69 0.63 0.52
N HIS A 153 -9.46 -0.47 1.25
CA HIS A 153 -10.53 -1.25 1.85
C HIS A 153 -11.38 -0.42 2.83
N ARG A 154 -10.75 0.45 3.61
CA ARG A 154 -11.45 1.32 4.57
C ARG A 154 -12.17 2.50 3.91
N HIS A 155 -11.64 3.02 2.79
CA HIS A 155 -12.17 4.20 2.11
C HIS A 155 -13.12 3.89 0.94
N ALA A 156 -13.28 2.63 0.55
CA ALA A 156 -14.22 2.22 -0.48
C ALA A 156 -15.66 2.29 0.05
N HIS A 157 -16.44 3.26 -0.42
CA HIS A 157 -17.83 3.42 0.00
C HIS A 157 -18.81 2.91 -1.06
N SER A 158 -18.55 3.18 -2.34
CA SER A 158 -19.39 2.70 -3.43
C SER A 158 -19.30 1.19 -3.61
N ARG A 159 -20.35 0.59 -4.18
CA ARG A 159 -20.35 -0.84 -4.52
C ARG A 159 -19.25 -1.17 -5.52
N GLU A 160 -19.00 -0.29 -6.48
CA GLU A 160 -17.95 -0.45 -7.49
C GLU A 160 -16.57 -0.48 -6.85
N ALA A 161 -16.22 0.53 -6.03
CA ALA A 161 -14.94 0.60 -5.34
C ALA A 161 -14.71 -0.60 -4.41
N LYS A 162 -15.73 -1.04 -3.68
CA LYS A 162 -15.64 -2.25 -2.82
C LYS A 162 -15.29 -3.50 -3.61
N LEU A 163 -15.95 -3.70 -4.77
CA LEU A 163 -15.65 -4.85 -5.64
C LEU A 163 -14.23 -4.77 -6.22
N GLN A 164 -13.81 -3.60 -6.66
CA GLN A 164 -12.46 -3.38 -7.19
C GLN A 164 -11.37 -3.66 -6.15
N VAL A 165 -11.55 -3.14 -4.93
CA VAL A 165 -10.63 -3.36 -3.81
C VAL A 165 -10.61 -4.83 -3.40
N GLU A 166 -11.78 -5.51 -3.34
CA GLU A 166 -11.84 -6.93 -3.00
C GLU A 166 -11.13 -7.81 -4.05
N ILE A 167 -11.31 -7.51 -5.34
CA ILE A 167 -10.60 -8.19 -6.44
C ILE A 167 -9.09 -8.02 -6.30
N ALA A 168 -8.62 -6.79 -6.09
CA ALA A 168 -7.19 -6.51 -5.94
C ALA A 168 -6.62 -7.19 -4.68
N ARG A 169 -7.35 -7.15 -3.56
CA ARG A 169 -6.96 -7.82 -2.31
C ARG A 169 -6.84 -9.33 -2.47
N LEU A 170 -7.80 -9.97 -3.13
CA LEU A 170 -7.74 -11.42 -3.37
C LEU A 170 -6.55 -11.80 -4.24
N LYS A 171 -6.21 -11.01 -5.25
CA LYS A 171 -5.01 -11.22 -6.07
C LYS A 171 -3.72 -11.07 -5.24
N TYR A 172 -3.64 -10.05 -4.39
CA TYR A 172 -2.50 -9.80 -3.52
C TYR A 172 -2.31 -10.88 -2.46
N VAL A 173 -3.39 -11.35 -1.83
CA VAL A 173 -3.36 -12.34 -0.75
C VAL A 173 -3.21 -13.77 -1.28
N SER A 174 -3.72 -14.07 -2.49
CA SER A 174 -3.70 -15.43 -3.07
C SER A 174 -2.31 -16.07 -3.13
N PRO A 175 -1.23 -15.42 -3.60
CA PRO A 175 0.12 -15.97 -3.56
C PRO A 175 0.63 -16.19 -2.13
N ARG A 176 0.31 -15.26 -1.22
CA ARG A 176 0.73 -15.29 0.18
C ARG A 176 0.16 -16.46 0.96
N ARG A 177 -1.06 -16.87 0.66
CA ARG A 177 -1.68 -18.09 1.24
C ARG A 177 -1.08 -19.37 0.71
N ARG A 178 -0.70 -19.43 -0.57
CA ARG A 178 -0.11 -20.64 -1.19
C ARG A 178 1.16 -21.10 -0.50
N GLU A 179 2.03 -20.18 -0.15
CA GLU A 179 3.30 -20.49 0.49
C GLU A 179 3.15 -20.84 1.98
N SER A 180 2.12 -20.32 2.67
CA SER A 180 1.89 -20.63 4.09
C SER A 180 1.48 -22.09 4.32
N SER A 181 0.75 -22.68 3.38
CA SER A 181 0.28 -24.07 3.47
C SER A 181 1.31 -25.10 2.99
N ALA A 182 2.26 -24.69 2.13
CA ALA A 182 3.35 -25.57 1.69
C ALA A 182 4.36 -25.89 2.82
N ASP A 183 4.34 -25.11 3.92
CA ASP A 183 5.22 -25.26 5.08
C ASP A 183 4.66 -26.19 6.17
N GLY A 184 3.37 -26.44 6.16
CA GLY A 184 2.68 -27.35 7.10
C GLY A 184 2.62 -28.78 6.62
N GLY A 185 3.75 -29.51 6.67
CA GLY A 185 3.77 -30.96 6.64
C GLY A 185 3.47 -31.63 5.29
N ARG A 186 4.51 -32.23 4.69
CA ARG A 186 4.34 -33.40 3.85
C ARG A 186 3.69 -34.50 4.69
N GLN A 187 2.40 -34.52 4.85
CA GLN A 187 1.67 -35.70 5.25
C GLN A 187 1.48 -36.52 3.99
N GLN A 188 2.35 -37.50 3.86
CA GLN A 188 2.27 -38.61 2.94
C GLN A 188 0.99 -39.40 3.27
N GLY A 189 -0.09 -39.10 2.56
CA GLY A 189 -1.35 -39.78 2.59
C GLY A 189 -1.83 -39.91 1.15
N SER A 190 -1.53 -41.05 0.53
CA SER A 190 -2.07 -41.50 -0.75
C SER A 190 -3.59 -41.66 -0.63
N GLY A 191 -4.33 -40.65 -1.02
CA GLY A 191 -5.78 -40.69 -1.17
C GLY A 191 -6.20 -39.67 -2.21
N ALA A 192 -6.98 -40.07 -3.22
CA ALA A 192 -7.45 -39.30 -4.34
C ALA A 192 -8.51 -38.22 -3.93
N GLY A 193 -8.15 -37.35 -2.97
CA GLY A 193 -8.92 -36.16 -2.59
C GLY A 193 -8.16 -34.90 -2.98
N GLU A 194 -8.87 -33.87 -3.52
CA GLU A 194 -8.31 -32.53 -3.71
C GLU A 194 -7.67 -32.08 -2.39
N SER A 195 -6.42 -31.58 -2.44
CA SER A 195 -5.78 -31.06 -1.25
C SER A 195 -6.53 -29.81 -0.77
N ASP A 196 -6.55 -29.54 0.55
CA ASP A 196 -7.15 -28.30 1.11
C ASP A 196 -6.65 -27.05 0.39
N LEU A 197 -5.44 -27.11 -0.14
CA LEU A 197 -4.83 -26.04 -0.96
C LEU A 197 -5.52 -25.87 -2.31
N ASP A 198 -5.91 -26.95 -2.96
CA ASP A 198 -6.58 -26.88 -4.26
C ASP A 198 -8.02 -26.42 -4.11
N LEU A 199 -8.66 -26.81 -3.02
CA LEU A 199 -9.98 -26.30 -2.64
C LEU A 199 -9.95 -24.78 -2.35
N ASP A 200 -8.95 -24.29 -1.63
CA ASP A 200 -8.82 -22.86 -1.35
C ASP A 200 -8.49 -22.06 -2.63
N ARG A 201 -7.67 -22.61 -3.52
CA ARG A 201 -7.40 -21.99 -4.84
C ARG A 201 -8.66 -21.91 -5.69
N ARG A 202 -9.49 -22.94 -5.65
CA ARG A 202 -10.75 -22.99 -6.38
C ARG A 202 -11.71 -21.94 -5.83
N LYS A 203 -11.91 -21.88 -4.52
CA LYS A 203 -12.75 -20.86 -3.86
C LYS A 203 -12.32 -19.43 -4.21
N ILE A 204 -11.01 -19.16 -4.20
CA ILE A 204 -10.50 -17.82 -4.58
C ILE A 204 -10.76 -17.53 -6.06
N ARG A 205 -10.55 -18.50 -6.97
CA ARG A 205 -10.83 -18.32 -8.40
C ARG A 205 -12.31 -18.09 -8.67
N ASP A 206 -13.18 -18.87 -8.04
CA ASP A 206 -14.63 -18.77 -8.20
C ASP A 206 -15.11 -17.41 -7.66
N ARG A 207 -14.59 -16.99 -6.50
CA ARG A 207 -14.89 -15.66 -5.95
C ARG A 207 -14.41 -14.53 -6.84
N LEU A 208 -13.21 -14.62 -7.42
CA LEU A 208 -12.71 -13.63 -8.37
C LEU A 208 -13.57 -13.57 -9.64
N ALA A 209 -14.05 -14.70 -10.14
CA ALA A 209 -14.94 -14.75 -11.32
C ALA A 209 -16.29 -14.07 -11.01
N GLU A 210 -16.87 -14.37 -9.86
CA GLU A 210 -18.11 -13.75 -9.39
C GLU A 210 -17.97 -12.22 -9.25
N LEU A 211 -16.93 -11.75 -8.56
CA LEU A 211 -16.68 -10.32 -8.34
C LEU A 211 -16.46 -9.56 -9.68
N LYS A 212 -15.74 -10.18 -10.62
CA LYS A 212 -15.52 -9.61 -11.95
C LYS A 212 -16.83 -9.51 -12.75
N ALA A 213 -17.72 -10.51 -12.64
CA ALA A 213 -19.02 -10.47 -13.29
C ALA A 213 -19.87 -9.32 -12.73
N GLN A 214 -19.96 -9.21 -11.40
CA GLN A 214 -20.69 -8.11 -10.75
C GLN A 214 -20.12 -6.72 -11.12
N LEU A 215 -18.80 -6.59 -11.19
CA LEU A 215 -18.15 -5.35 -11.60
C LEU A 215 -18.49 -4.99 -13.05
N LYS A 216 -18.51 -5.97 -13.96
CA LYS A 216 -18.85 -5.77 -15.37
C LYS A 216 -20.28 -5.25 -15.54
N ASP A 217 -21.22 -5.73 -14.75
CA ASP A 217 -22.62 -5.25 -14.80
C ASP A 217 -22.70 -3.78 -14.36
N ILE A 218 -22.02 -3.40 -13.28
CA ILE A 218 -21.96 -2.00 -12.83
C ILE A 218 -21.31 -1.11 -13.90
N GLN A 219 -20.24 -1.58 -14.54
CA GLN A 219 -19.56 -0.83 -15.59
C GLN A 219 -20.48 -0.56 -16.78
N ARG A 220 -21.29 -1.53 -17.20
CA ARG A 220 -22.30 -1.34 -18.27
C ARG A 220 -23.28 -0.22 -17.92
N ASP A 221 -23.80 -0.20 -16.69
CA ASP A 221 -24.72 0.85 -16.24
C ASP A 221 -24.02 2.23 -16.23
N ASN A 222 -22.77 2.28 -15.79
CA ASN A 222 -21.99 3.50 -15.80
C ASN A 222 -21.69 4.00 -17.20
N ASP A 223 -21.38 3.12 -18.15
CA ASP A 223 -21.14 3.47 -19.57
C ASP A 223 -22.40 4.07 -20.20
N GLN A 224 -23.59 3.57 -19.90
CA GLN A 224 -24.85 4.16 -20.35
C GLN A 224 -25.03 5.58 -19.81
N ARG A 225 -24.78 5.78 -18.51
CA ARG A 225 -24.85 7.11 -17.88
C ARG A 225 -23.82 8.09 -18.43
N ARG A 226 -22.62 7.61 -18.79
CA ARG A 226 -21.56 8.40 -19.42
C ARG A 226 -21.95 8.80 -20.83
N SER A 227 -22.52 7.87 -21.62
CA SER A 227 -23.00 8.16 -22.98
C SER A 227 -24.01 9.30 -22.99
N ALA A 228 -24.89 9.39 -22.02
CA ALA A 228 -25.86 10.48 -21.89
C ALA A 228 -25.22 11.88 -21.58
N ARG A 229 -23.91 11.89 -21.23
CA ARG A 229 -23.17 13.13 -20.92
C ARG A 229 -22.11 13.49 -21.95
N ARG A 230 -22.07 12.80 -23.11
CA ARG A 230 -21.04 12.98 -24.15
C ARG A 230 -20.95 14.39 -24.70
N ASP A 231 -22.08 15.08 -24.77
CA ASP A 231 -22.15 16.44 -25.34
C ASP A 231 -21.77 17.54 -24.33
N GLN A 232 -21.40 17.19 -23.10
CA GLN A 232 -21.01 18.13 -22.08
C GLN A 232 -19.48 18.25 -21.98
N LEU A 233 -19.00 19.47 -21.78
CA LEU A 233 -17.58 19.69 -21.49
C LEU A 233 -17.23 19.10 -20.13
N ARG A 234 -16.20 18.27 -20.08
CA ARG A 234 -15.77 17.56 -18.86
C ARG A 234 -14.33 17.90 -18.51
N VAL A 235 -14.10 18.32 -17.28
CA VAL A 235 -12.78 18.60 -16.71
C VAL A 235 -12.51 17.56 -15.64
N ALA A 236 -11.46 16.77 -15.78
CA ALA A 236 -11.05 15.81 -14.76
C ALA A 236 -9.87 16.37 -13.95
N LEU A 237 -10.01 16.41 -12.62
CA LEU A 237 -8.95 16.77 -11.70
C LEU A 237 -8.09 15.52 -11.48
N VAL A 238 -6.83 15.58 -11.89
CA VAL A 238 -5.86 14.51 -11.77
C VAL A 238 -4.62 14.99 -11.02
N GLY A 239 -3.87 14.08 -10.43
CA GLY A 239 -2.66 14.44 -9.70
C GLY A 239 -2.44 13.59 -8.46
N TYR A 240 -1.37 13.89 -7.76
CA TYR A 240 -0.91 13.10 -6.61
C TYR A 240 -1.94 13.11 -5.46
N THR A 241 -1.88 12.08 -4.60
CA THR A 241 -2.72 12.05 -3.40
C THR A 241 -2.40 13.25 -2.51
N ASN A 242 -3.41 13.81 -1.86
CA ASN A 242 -3.31 15.00 -1.01
C ASN A 242 -2.84 16.30 -1.72
N ALA A 243 -2.83 16.36 -3.06
CA ALA A 243 -2.49 17.59 -3.78
C ALA A 243 -3.59 18.68 -3.71
N GLY A 244 -4.75 18.37 -3.13
CA GLY A 244 -5.87 19.30 -2.95
C GLY A 244 -6.96 19.22 -4.03
N LYS A 245 -7.05 18.12 -4.81
CA LYS A 245 -8.08 17.90 -5.84
C LYS A 245 -9.50 18.08 -5.30
N SER A 246 -9.83 17.38 -4.21
CA SER A 246 -11.17 17.44 -3.58
C SER A 246 -11.48 18.82 -2.99
N SER A 247 -10.46 19.54 -2.48
CA SER A 247 -10.60 20.95 -2.02
C SER A 247 -10.94 21.86 -3.19
N LEU A 248 -10.23 21.70 -4.31
CA LEU A 248 -10.48 22.45 -5.54
C LEU A 248 -11.87 22.12 -6.10
N MET A 249 -12.25 20.83 -6.14
CA MET A 249 -13.59 20.41 -6.54
C MET A 249 -14.67 21.13 -5.72
N ARG A 250 -14.53 21.15 -4.40
CA ARG A 250 -15.46 21.86 -3.50
C ARG A 250 -15.55 23.35 -3.83
N ALA A 251 -14.41 23.99 -4.05
CA ALA A 251 -14.37 25.43 -4.39
C ALA A 251 -15.05 25.71 -5.74
N LEU A 252 -14.82 24.88 -6.75
CA LEU A 252 -15.36 25.06 -8.10
C LEU A 252 -16.86 24.72 -8.22
N THR A 253 -17.37 23.83 -7.38
CA THR A 253 -18.74 23.31 -7.54
C THR A 253 -19.68 23.68 -6.39
N GLY A 254 -19.14 24.23 -5.29
CA GLY A 254 -19.88 24.52 -4.07
C GLY A 254 -20.53 23.28 -3.43
N SER A 255 -20.04 22.07 -3.75
CA SER A 255 -20.57 20.82 -3.24
C SER A 255 -19.89 20.41 -1.95
N GLU A 256 -20.61 19.78 -1.03
CA GLU A 256 -20.05 19.14 0.15
C GLU A 256 -19.31 17.86 -0.26
N VAL A 257 -18.03 17.99 -0.59
CA VAL A 257 -17.12 16.86 -0.82
C VAL A 257 -16.30 16.65 0.45
N LEU A 258 -16.13 15.43 0.87
CA LEU A 258 -15.27 15.09 2.00
C LEU A 258 -13.84 15.54 1.70
N VAL A 259 -13.38 16.53 2.43
CA VAL A 259 -11.98 17.01 2.37
C VAL A 259 -11.32 16.59 3.68
N ALA A 260 -10.31 15.75 3.58
CA ALA A 260 -9.51 15.34 4.73
C ALA A 260 -8.02 15.45 4.37
N ASP A 261 -7.20 15.88 5.31
CA ASP A 261 -5.73 15.86 5.18
C ASP A 261 -5.21 14.44 5.41
N LYS A 262 -5.62 13.54 4.52
CA LYS A 262 -5.27 12.11 4.51
C LYS A 262 -5.00 11.66 3.09
N LEU A 263 -4.03 10.75 2.95
CA LEU A 263 -3.75 10.13 1.68
C LEU A 263 -4.96 9.26 1.25
N PHE A 264 -5.34 9.34 -0.03
CA PHE A 264 -6.51 8.61 -0.57
C PHE A 264 -7.84 8.90 0.13
N ALA A 265 -8.06 10.15 0.53
CA ALA A 265 -9.34 10.56 1.09
C ALA A 265 -10.50 10.37 0.09
N THR A 266 -10.23 10.51 -1.21
CA THR A 266 -11.17 10.23 -2.31
C THR A 266 -10.76 8.96 -3.03
N LEU A 267 -11.63 7.96 -3.02
CA LEU A 267 -11.48 6.72 -3.79
C LEU A 267 -12.58 6.59 -4.86
N ASP A 268 -13.75 7.13 -4.58
CA ASP A 268 -14.90 7.14 -5.49
C ASP A 268 -14.91 8.42 -6.34
N THR A 269 -15.06 8.27 -7.64
CA THR A 269 -15.15 9.42 -8.55
C THR A 269 -16.42 10.21 -8.30
N THR A 270 -16.30 11.49 -8.13
CA THR A 270 -17.43 12.42 -7.96
C THR A 270 -17.50 13.38 -9.14
N VAL A 271 -18.66 13.48 -9.79
CA VAL A 271 -18.89 14.40 -10.92
C VAL A 271 -19.92 15.46 -10.50
N ARG A 272 -19.60 16.73 -10.70
CA ARG A 272 -20.46 17.88 -10.36
C ARG A 272 -20.41 18.94 -11.43
N ALA A 273 -21.48 19.74 -11.55
CA ALA A 273 -21.45 20.92 -12.42
C ALA A 273 -20.63 22.05 -11.80
N LEU A 274 -19.91 22.76 -12.64
CA LEU A 274 -19.21 24.00 -12.28
C LEU A 274 -20.22 25.04 -11.77
N LYS A 275 -19.84 25.81 -10.75
CA LYS A 275 -20.64 26.93 -10.25
C LYS A 275 -19.84 28.24 -10.35
N PRO A 276 -20.44 29.34 -10.84
CA PRO A 276 -21.79 29.42 -11.43
C PRO A 276 -21.92 28.57 -12.68
N GLU A 277 -23.15 28.09 -12.99
CA GLU A 277 -23.38 27.27 -14.17
C GLU A 277 -23.03 28.03 -15.45
N THR A 278 -22.30 27.35 -16.32
CA THR A 278 -21.85 27.88 -17.62
C THR A 278 -22.71 27.38 -18.77
N LYS A 279 -22.68 28.10 -19.89
CA LYS A 279 -23.30 27.66 -21.16
C LYS A 279 -22.22 27.64 -22.24
N PRO A 280 -21.80 26.47 -22.77
CA PRO A 280 -22.28 25.11 -22.44
C PRO A 280 -21.93 24.68 -20.99
N ARG A 281 -22.69 23.72 -20.47
CA ARG A 281 -22.51 23.21 -19.12
C ARG A 281 -21.17 22.48 -19.00
N VAL A 282 -20.38 22.81 -17.97
CA VAL A 282 -19.10 22.17 -17.65
C VAL A 282 -19.27 21.28 -16.44
N LEU A 283 -18.85 20.03 -16.57
CA LEU A 283 -18.77 19.07 -15.47
C LEU A 283 -17.32 18.98 -14.98
N VAL A 284 -17.15 18.95 -13.68
CA VAL A 284 -15.86 18.72 -13.03
C VAL A 284 -15.92 17.36 -12.33
N SER A 285 -14.91 16.53 -12.54
CA SER A 285 -14.77 15.23 -11.86
C SER A 285 -13.52 15.23 -10.98
N ASP A 286 -13.69 14.76 -9.72
CA ASP A 286 -12.59 14.43 -8.82
C ASP A 286 -12.21 12.95 -9.01
N THR A 287 -10.92 12.67 -9.11
CA THR A 287 -10.41 11.30 -9.33
C THR A 287 -9.56 10.83 -8.16
N VAL A 288 -9.31 9.52 -8.10
CA VAL A 288 -8.38 8.93 -7.15
C VAL A 288 -7.00 9.59 -7.28
N GLY A 289 -6.39 9.94 -6.16
CA GLY A 289 -5.03 10.46 -6.15
C GLY A 289 -4.00 9.38 -6.50
N PHE A 290 -2.97 9.75 -7.25
CA PHE A 290 -1.84 8.86 -7.54
C PHE A 290 -0.82 8.88 -6.41
N ILE A 291 -0.02 7.83 -6.33
CA ILE A 291 1.07 7.69 -5.36
C ILE A 291 2.24 6.94 -5.99
N LYS A 292 3.44 7.19 -5.51
CA LYS A 292 4.64 6.46 -5.92
C LYS A 292 4.53 4.98 -5.53
N LYS A 293 5.02 4.09 -6.39
CA LYS A 293 4.94 2.63 -6.20
C LYS A 293 3.48 2.12 -6.06
N LEU A 294 2.53 2.72 -6.79
CA LEU A 294 1.14 2.21 -6.83
C LEU A 294 1.15 0.83 -7.52
N PRO A 295 0.60 -0.22 -6.89
CA PRO A 295 0.58 -1.56 -7.48
C PRO A 295 -0.19 -1.59 -8.80
N HIS A 296 0.37 -2.20 -9.85
CA HIS A 296 -0.28 -2.31 -11.17
C HIS A 296 -1.65 -3.00 -11.11
N ASP A 297 -1.81 -4.01 -10.26
CA ASP A 297 -3.11 -4.67 -10.05
C ASP A 297 -4.19 -3.72 -9.52
N LEU A 298 -3.79 -2.72 -8.72
CA LEU A 298 -4.70 -1.66 -8.29
C LEU A 298 -5.02 -0.69 -9.42
N VAL A 299 -4.03 -0.23 -10.19
CA VAL A 299 -4.26 0.63 -11.36
C VAL A 299 -5.24 -0.04 -12.32
N ALA A 300 -5.02 -1.32 -12.63
CA ALA A 300 -5.92 -2.10 -13.48
C ALA A 300 -7.33 -2.24 -12.89
N SER A 301 -7.45 -2.39 -11.57
CA SER A 301 -8.74 -2.48 -10.88
C SER A 301 -9.49 -1.14 -10.89
N PHE A 302 -8.78 -0.01 -10.82
CA PHE A 302 -9.37 1.33 -10.83
C PHE A 302 -9.51 1.94 -12.24
N ARG A 303 -9.29 1.16 -13.30
CA ARG A 303 -9.42 1.66 -14.67
C ARG A 303 -10.79 2.30 -14.95
N SER A 304 -11.85 1.81 -14.36
CA SER A 304 -13.19 2.38 -14.53
C SER A 304 -13.36 3.73 -13.79
N THR A 305 -12.76 3.91 -12.61
CA THR A 305 -12.74 5.20 -11.91
C THR A 305 -11.83 6.21 -12.63
N LEU A 306 -10.79 5.73 -13.30
CA LEU A 306 -9.93 6.54 -14.16
C LEU A 306 -10.53 6.78 -15.56
N ALA A 307 -11.62 6.10 -15.92
CA ALA A 307 -12.30 6.33 -17.21
C ALA A 307 -12.84 7.76 -17.35
N GLU A 308 -13.16 8.44 -16.24
CA GLU A 308 -13.51 9.87 -16.29
C GLU A 308 -12.35 10.75 -16.79
N ALA A 309 -11.10 10.36 -16.53
CA ALA A 309 -9.93 11.03 -17.10
C ALA A 309 -9.76 10.77 -18.59
N LEU A 310 -10.04 9.52 -19.04
CA LEU A 310 -9.99 9.16 -20.46
C LEU A 310 -11.01 9.89 -21.32
N GLU A 311 -12.18 10.13 -20.74
CA GLU A 311 -13.30 10.76 -21.43
C GLU A 311 -13.40 12.28 -21.20
N ALA A 312 -12.44 12.85 -20.47
CA ALA A 312 -12.41 14.28 -20.20
C ALA A 312 -12.06 15.09 -21.47
N SER A 313 -12.65 16.27 -21.58
CA SER A 313 -12.27 17.28 -22.59
C SER A 313 -10.96 17.99 -22.20
N LEU A 314 -10.67 18.02 -20.89
CA LEU A 314 -9.47 18.64 -20.32
C LEU A 314 -9.07 17.90 -19.03
N LEU A 315 -7.78 17.56 -18.90
CA LEU A 315 -7.17 17.16 -17.65
C LEU A 315 -6.58 18.36 -16.94
N LEU A 316 -6.89 18.53 -15.68
CA LEU A 316 -6.26 19.52 -14.83
C LEU A 316 -5.36 18.82 -13.82
N PHE A 317 -4.04 18.88 -14.06
CA PHE A 317 -3.04 18.36 -13.14
C PHE A 317 -2.94 19.28 -11.92
N VAL A 318 -3.42 18.82 -10.78
CA VAL A 318 -3.31 19.54 -9.52
C VAL A 318 -2.05 19.06 -8.80
N VAL A 319 -1.13 19.99 -8.58
CA VAL A 319 0.19 19.76 -7.98
C VAL A 319 0.33 20.60 -6.73
N ASP A 320 0.78 19.98 -5.63
CA ASP A 320 1.13 20.70 -4.41
C ASP A 320 2.49 21.38 -4.57
N ALA A 321 2.48 22.70 -4.77
CA ALA A 321 3.70 23.48 -5.00
C ALA A 321 4.60 23.54 -3.76
N SER A 322 4.07 23.27 -2.58
CA SER A 322 4.83 23.30 -1.33
C SER A 322 5.65 22.03 -1.08
N GLU A 323 5.39 20.94 -1.83
CA GLU A 323 6.13 19.68 -1.70
C GLU A 323 7.46 19.76 -2.47
N PRO A 324 8.61 19.53 -1.83
CA PRO A 324 9.92 19.59 -2.51
C PRO A 324 10.03 18.61 -3.68
N THR A 325 9.28 17.52 -3.65
CA THR A 325 9.27 16.46 -4.67
C THR A 325 8.13 16.59 -5.68
N HIS A 326 7.52 17.76 -5.81
CA HIS A 326 6.31 17.98 -6.62
C HIS A 326 6.51 17.65 -8.11
N GLU A 327 7.71 17.89 -8.68
CA GLU A 327 8.02 17.51 -10.07
C GLU A 327 8.01 15.99 -10.24
N ALA A 328 8.62 15.24 -9.31
CA ALA A 328 8.60 13.78 -9.33
C ALA A 328 7.17 13.23 -9.14
N GLN A 329 6.35 13.86 -8.31
CA GLN A 329 4.94 13.50 -8.14
C GLN A 329 4.11 13.77 -9.39
N LEU A 330 4.39 14.85 -10.11
CA LEU A 330 3.77 15.14 -11.40
C LEU A 330 4.13 14.08 -12.44
N GLU A 331 5.40 13.65 -12.47
CA GLU A 331 5.84 12.61 -13.39
C GLU A 331 5.19 11.25 -13.08
N VAL A 332 5.04 10.87 -11.81
CA VAL A 332 4.26 9.69 -11.41
C VAL A 332 2.83 9.79 -11.94
N SER A 333 2.19 10.95 -11.80
CA SER A 333 0.82 11.17 -12.28
C SER A 333 0.71 11.04 -13.80
N ARG A 334 1.69 11.58 -14.55
CA ARG A 334 1.77 11.45 -16.01
C ARG A 334 1.95 10.01 -16.46
N ASN A 335 2.83 9.25 -15.76
CA ASN A 335 3.11 7.86 -16.08
C ASN A 335 1.85 6.98 -15.91
N VAL A 336 1.11 7.15 -14.82
CA VAL A 336 -0.16 6.43 -14.62
C VAL A 336 -1.19 6.77 -15.70
N LEU A 337 -1.31 8.05 -16.09
CA LEU A 337 -2.23 8.47 -17.16
C LEU A 337 -1.80 7.93 -18.54
N ARG A 338 -0.49 7.82 -18.80
CA ARG A 338 0.05 7.19 -20.00
C ARG A 338 -0.27 5.69 -20.03
N GLU A 339 -0.11 4.99 -18.91
CA GLU A 339 -0.42 3.56 -18.77
C GLU A 339 -1.89 3.25 -19.10
N ILE A 340 -2.81 4.14 -18.76
CA ILE A 340 -4.23 3.97 -19.11
C ILE A 340 -4.62 4.54 -20.48
N GLY A 341 -3.71 5.23 -21.20
CA GLY A 341 -3.96 5.81 -22.51
C GLY A 341 -4.60 7.21 -22.51
N ALA A 342 -4.56 7.91 -21.38
CA ALA A 342 -5.13 9.26 -21.25
C ALA A 342 -4.16 10.40 -21.65
N GLU A 343 -2.97 10.07 -22.15
CA GLU A 343 -1.96 11.06 -22.57
C GLU A 343 -2.40 11.95 -23.73
N VAL A 344 -3.34 11.46 -24.55
CA VAL A 344 -3.88 12.19 -25.71
C VAL A 344 -4.88 13.30 -25.31
N VAL A 345 -5.38 13.28 -24.10
CA VAL A 345 -6.33 14.28 -23.61
C VAL A 345 -5.61 15.61 -23.33
N PRO A 346 -6.12 16.75 -23.85
CA PRO A 346 -5.54 18.06 -23.55
C PRO A 346 -5.39 18.28 -22.04
N SER A 347 -4.27 18.86 -21.62
CA SER A 347 -4.00 19.01 -20.20
C SER A 347 -3.47 20.41 -19.82
N ARG A 348 -3.69 20.81 -18.58
CA ARG A 348 -3.13 22.03 -17.96
C ARG A 348 -2.60 21.68 -16.57
N LEU A 349 -1.55 22.40 -16.16
CA LEU A 349 -0.96 22.31 -14.84
C LEU A 349 -1.54 23.41 -13.95
N LEU A 350 -1.91 23.03 -12.73
CA LEU A 350 -2.32 23.93 -11.67
C LEU A 350 -1.44 23.71 -10.44
N LEU A 351 -0.69 24.74 -10.08
CA LEU A 351 0.09 24.75 -8.85
C LEU A 351 -0.82 25.17 -7.70
N ASN A 352 -1.06 24.24 -6.80
CA ASN A 352 -1.92 24.42 -5.62
C ASN A 352 -1.06 24.66 -4.37
N LYS A 353 -1.66 25.16 -3.29
CA LYS A 353 -1.04 25.43 -1.99
C LYS A 353 0.15 26.39 -2.08
N ILE A 354 0.10 27.34 -3.02
CA ILE A 354 1.15 28.37 -3.19
C ILE A 354 1.32 29.26 -1.96
N ASP A 355 0.29 29.35 -1.12
CA ASP A 355 0.32 30.01 0.19
C ASP A 355 1.31 29.38 1.18
N ARG A 356 1.77 28.16 0.91
CA ARG A 356 2.74 27.40 1.72
C ARG A 356 4.16 27.41 1.13
N VAL A 357 4.33 28.01 -0.02
CA VAL A 357 5.66 28.16 -0.66
C VAL A 357 6.33 29.38 -0.07
N SER A 358 7.48 29.20 0.59
CA SER A 358 8.31 30.26 1.17
C SER A 358 9.18 30.94 0.13
#